data_777148da023056aa9b77d1e0f2b8c974
#
_entry.id   777148da023056aa9b77d1e0f2b8c974
#
_cell.length_a   1.000
_cell.length_b   1.000
_cell.length_c   1.000
_cell.angle_alpha   90.00
_cell.angle_beta   90.00
_cell.angle_gamma   90.00
#
_symmetry.space_group_name_H-M   'P 1'
#
loop_
_entity.id
_entity.type
_entity.pdbx_description
1 polymer ?
#
loop_
_entity_poly.entity_id
_entity_poly.type
_entity_poly.pdbx_seq_one_letter_code
_entity_poly.pdbx_strand_id
1 'polypeptide(L)'
;MASFTDDISFNTMLGPGAFVSGDLKLEGFTRVDGDIYGNIETTGKLIIGENARIRGSVTAKSVIVIGIVEGDILDKEKFFNVFKE
;
A
#
# COMPACT_ATOMS: atom_id res chain seq x y z
N MET A 1 -18.98 -10.24 -13.63
CA MET A 1 -18.42 -10.12 -13.66
C MET A 1 -17.34 -10.35 -13.75
N ALA A 2 -16.87 -10.09 -13.86
CA ALA A 2 -15.57 -10.20 -13.98
C ALA A 2 -14.94 -11.04 -13.08
N SER A 3 -15.45 -12.06 -12.82
CA SER A 3 -14.88 -12.86 -11.84
C SER A 3 -13.59 -13.46 -12.27
N PHE A 4 -13.35 -13.56 -13.52
CA PHE A 4 -12.14 -14.14 -13.91
C PHE A 4 -10.95 -13.31 -13.55
N THR A 5 -11.17 -12.14 -13.09
CA THR A 5 -10.05 -11.34 -12.69
C THR A 5 -9.94 -11.25 -11.22
N ASP A 6 -10.61 -12.10 -10.50
CA ASP A 6 -10.63 -11.99 -9.06
C ASP A 6 -9.28 -12.08 -8.42
N ASP A 7 -8.40 -12.88 -8.96
CA ASP A 7 -7.11 -13.03 -8.34
C ASP A 7 -6.30 -11.79 -8.37
N ILE A 8 -6.61 -10.84 -9.22
CA ILE A 8 -5.86 -9.61 -9.25
C ILE A 8 -6.73 -8.43 -8.99
N SER A 9 -7.83 -8.65 -8.29
CA SER A 9 -8.73 -7.55 -7.97
C SER A 9 -8.18 -6.72 -6.84
N PHE A 10 -8.20 -5.44 -7.00
CA PHE A 10 -7.82 -4.51 -5.94
C PHE A 10 -9.08 -3.93 -5.35
N ASN A 11 -9.10 -3.83 -4.02
CA ASN A 11 -10.19 -3.14 -3.38
C ASN A 11 -9.99 -1.65 -3.42
N THR A 12 -8.74 -1.21 -3.42
CA THR A 12 -8.42 0.20 -3.39
C THR A 12 -7.22 0.45 -4.27
N MET A 13 -7.27 1.52 -5.01
CA MET A 13 -6.17 1.90 -5.87
C MET A 13 -6.04 3.40 -5.88
N LEU A 14 -4.85 3.90 -5.58
CA LEU A 14 -4.53 5.31 -5.64
C LEU A 14 -3.53 5.48 -6.74
N GLY A 15 -3.93 6.16 -7.80
CA GLY A 15 -3.09 6.27 -8.98
C GLY A 15 -2.02 7.32 -8.88
N PRO A 16 -1.18 7.41 -9.90
CA PRO A 16 -0.13 8.43 -9.94
C PRO A 16 -0.76 9.81 -9.89
N GLY A 17 -0.16 10.68 -9.11
CA GLY A 17 -0.66 12.02 -8.96
C GLY A 17 -1.66 12.20 -7.84
N ALA A 18 -2.18 11.12 -7.29
CA ALA A 18 -3.07 11.25 -6.16
C ALA A 18 -2.29 11.67 -4.92
N PHE A 19 -2.95 12.43 -4.07
CA PHE A 19 -2.34 12.87 -2.83
C PHE A 19 -3.36 12.73 -1.73
N VAL A 20 -2.99 12.06 -0.66
CA VAL A 20 -3.86 11.85 0.47
C VAL A 20 -3.14 12.31 1.72
N SER A 21 -3.84 13.05 2.55
CA SER A 21 -3.31 13.48 3.83
C SER A 21 -4.25 12.96 4.89
N GLY A 22 -3.74 12.21 5.84
CA GLY A 22 -4.55 11.64 6.90
C GLY A 22 -4.34 10.14 6.96
N ASP A 23 -5.06 9.50 7.86
CA ASP A 23 -4.91 8.09 8.08
C ASP A 23 -5.90 7.30 7.24
N LEU A 24 -5.45 6.19 6.70
CA LEU A 24 -6.28 5.34 5.89
C LEU A 24 -6.40 3.98 6.56
N LYS A 25 -7.63 3.50 6.64
CA LYS A 25 -7.88 2.18 7.15
C LYS A 25 -8.66 1.44 6.08
N LEU A 26 -8.03 0.43 5.53
CA LEU A 26 -8.54 -0.22 4.34
C LEU A 26 -8.64 -1.72 4.56
N GLU A 27 -9.31 -2.38 3.66
CA GLU A 27 -9.41 -3.82 3.67
C GLU A 27 -9.03 -4.38 2.33
N GLY A 28 -8.47 -5.57 2.34
CA GLY A 28 -8.20 -6.27 1.11
C GLY A 28 -6.95 -5.80 0.42
N PHE A 29 -6.96 -5.94 -0.86
CA PHE A 29 -5.78 -5.70 -1.69
C PHE A 29 -5.74 -4.23 -2.10
N THR A 30 -4.67 -3.56 -1.77
CA THR A 30 -4.54 -2.13 -2.04
C THR A 30 -3.26 -1.88 -2.83
N ARG A 31 -3.38 -1.02 -3.82
CA ARG A 31 -2.22 -0.58 -4.57
C ARG A 31 -2.14 0.94 -4.49
N VAL A 32 -0.96 1.45 -4.19
CA VAL A 32 -0.74 2.87 -4.07
C VAL A 32 0.36 3.28 -5.03
N ASP A 33 0.06 4.24 -5.89
CA ASP A 33 1.05 4.82 -6.78
C ASP A 33 1.13 6.33 -6.61
N GLY A 34 0.51 6.86 -5.61
CA GLY A 34 0.51 8.29 -5.33
C GLY A 34 1.22 8.60 -4.02
N ASP A 35 1.01 9.80 -3.54
CA ASP A 35 1.65 10.28 -2.32
C ASP A 35 0.68 10.23 -1.16
N ILE A 36 1.16 9.75 -0.02
CA ILE A 36 0.34 9.68 1.18
C ILE A 36 1.14 10.25 2.35
N TYR A 37 0.52 11.18 3.05
CA TYR A 37 1.06 11.73 4.28
C TYR A 37 0.17 11.28 5.41
N GLY A 38 0.56 10.22 6.09
CA GLY A 38 -0.25 9.68 7.16
C GLY A 38 0.00 8.20 7.28
N ASN A 39 -0.85 7.55 8.03
CA ASN A 39 -0.67 6.13 8.31
C ASN A 39 -1.63 5.32 7.46
N ILE A 40 -1.17 4.16 7.02
CA ILE A 40 -1.99 3.26 6.24
C ILE A 40 -2.08 1.95 7.00
N GLU A 41 -3.31 1.49 7.15
CA GLU A 41 -3.54 0.19 7.74
C GLU A 41 -4.46 -0.59 6.83
N THR A 42 -4.07 -1.80 6.47
CA THR A 42 -4.94 -2.63 5.66
C THR A 42 -4.88 -4.06 6.17
N THR A 43 -5.98 -4.78 6.02
CA THR A 43 -6.04 -6.15 6.47
C THR A 43 -5.48 -7.13 5.45
N GLY A 44 -5.18 -6.67 4.26
CA GLY A 44 -4.70 -7.54 3.20
C GLY A 44 -3.32 -7.13 2.73
N LYS A 45 -3.10 -7.30 1.44
CA LYS A 45 -1.83 -6.96 0.84
C LYS A 45 -1.78 -5.52 0.42
N LEU A 46 -0.61 -4.94 0.51
CA LEU A 46 -0.37 -3.59 0.06
C LEU A 46 0.80 -3.57 -0.89
N ILE A 47 0.59 -3.00 -2.06
CA ILE A 47 1.66 -2.79 -3.01
C ILE A 47 1.90 -1.30 -3.11
N ILE A 48 3.14 -0.89 -2.88
CA ILE A 48 3.53 0.50 -2.99
C ILE A 48 4.34 0.61 -4.26
N GLY A 49 3.73 1.16 -5.29
CA GLY A 49 4.29 1.17 -6.62
C GLY A 49 5.45 2.14 -6.77
N GLU A 50 6.05 2.13 -7.94
CA GLU A 50 7.31 2.86 -8.11
C GLU A 50 7.15 4.37 -8.03
N ASN A 51 5.95 4.88 -8.28
CA ASN A 51 5.73 6.31 -8.19
C ASN A 51 5.19 6.75 -6.84
N ALA A 52 5.09 5.85 -5.91
CA ALA A 52 4.46 6.15 -4.63
C ALA A 52 5.46 6.66 -3.63
N ARG A 53 5.00 7.54 -2.78
CA ARG A 53 5.78 8.00 -1.65
C ARG A 53 4.86 8.07 -0.45
N ILE A 54 5.24 7.41 0.61
CA ILE A 54 4.44 7.38 1.82
C ILE A 54 5.26 7.92 2.96
N ARG A 55 4.70 8.89 3.65
CA ARG A 55 5.31 9.44 4.86
C ARG A 55 4.41 9.11 6.02
N GLY A 56 4.80 8.11 6.78
CA GLY A 56 4.02 7.65 7.91
C GLY A 56 4.25 6.17 8.11
N SER A 57 3.36 5.55 8.85
CA SER A 57 3.46 4.14 9.14
C SER A 57 2.61 3.32 8.20
N VAL A 58 3.09 2.15 7.88
CA VAL A 58 2.36 1.23 7.03
C VAL A 58 2.20 -0.07 7.79
N THR A 59 0.96 -0.50 7.93
CA THR A 59 0.66 -1.78 8.56
C THR A 59 -0.20 -2.60 7.62
N ALA A 60 0.23 -3.79 7.31
CA ALA A 60 -0.53 -4.63 6.40
C ALA A 60 -0.22 -6.08 6.69
N LYS A 61 -1.04 -6.95 6.14
CA LYS A 61 -0.75 -8.37 6.23
C LYS A 61 0.53 -8.68 5.46
N SER A 62 0.66 -8.07 4.31
CA SER A 62 1.80 -8.33 3.44
C SER A 62 2.08 -7.04 2.67
N VAL A 63 3.32 -6.67 2.56
CA VAL A 63 3.70 -5.42 1.92
C VAL A 63 4.75 -5.66 0.86
N ILE A 64 4.56 -5.07 -0.30
CA ILE A 64 5.57 -5.04 -1.34
C ILE A 64 5.88 -3.58 -1.61
N VAL A 65 7.12 -3.18 -1.42
CA VAL A 65 7.52 -1.79 -1.59
C VAL A 65 8.44 -1.68 -2.77
N ILE A 66 8.01 -0.94 -3.77
CA ILE A 66 8.85 -0.63 -4.91
C ILE A 66 9.24 0.85 -4.85
N GLY A 67 8.35 1.66 -4.34
CA GLY A 67 8.59 3.09 -4.21
C GLY A 67 9.28 3.44 -2.91
N ILE A 68 8.87 4.52 -2.30
CA ILE A 68 9.55 5.09 -1.14
C ILE A 68 8.59 5.11 0.04
N VAL A 69 9.06 4.64 1.18
CA VAL A 69 8.33 4.77 2.42
C VAL A 69 9.26 5.41 3.43
N GLU A 70 8.82 6.55 3.96
CA GLU A 70 9.57 7.25 5.00
C GLU A 70 8.80 7.07 6.30
N GLY A 71 9.16 6.05 7.03
CA GLY A 71 8.48 5.71 8.25
C GLY A 71 8.61 4.23 8.52
N ASP A 72 7.72 3.72 9.34
CA ASP A 72 7.80 2.34 9.75
C ASP A 72 6.91 1.45 8.91
N ILE A 73 7.35 0.25 8.68
CA ILE A 73 6.56 -0.74 7.97
C ILE A 73 6.40 -1.94 8.87
N LEU A 74 5.15 -2.33 9.07
CA LEU A 74 4.85 -3.54 9.81
C LEU A 74 4.17 -4.50 8.84
N ASP A 75 4.87 -5.54 8.48
CA ASP A 75 4.38 -6.58 7.59
C ASP A 75 4.07 -7.77 8.46
N LYS A 76 2.82 -8.08 8.63
CA LYS A 76 2.43 -9.07 9.61
C LYS A 76 2.78 -10.49 9.20
N GLU A 77 3.05 -10.70 7.94
CA GLU A 77 3.48 -12.01 7.51
C GLU A 77 4.98 -12.14 7.50
N LYS A 78 5.68 -11.06 7.73
CA LYS A 78 7.13 -11.07 7.74
C LYS A 78 7.71 -11.58 6.46
N PHE A 79 7.10 -11.19 5.38
CA PHE A 79 7.44 -11.72 4.12
C PHE A 79 7.41 -10.57 3.16
N PHE A 80 8.57 -10.10 2.80
CA PHE A 80 8.60 -8.86 2.11
C PHE A 80 9.87 -8.65 1.36
N ASN A 81 9.81 -7.75 0.43
CA ASN A 81 10.97 -7.16 -0.17
C ASN A 81 10.81 -5.71 -0.04
N VAL A 82 11.71 -5.08 0.65
CA VAL A 82 11.53 -3.71 1.01
C VAL A 82 12.66 -2.85 0.54
N PHE A 83 12.31 -1.76 -0.12
CA PHE A 83 13.24 -0.72 -0.39
C PHE A 83 12.77 0.46 0.38
N LYS A 84 13.46 0.83 1.41
CA LYS A 84 13.02 1.94 2.20
C LYS A 84 14.11 2.96 2.35
N GLU A 85 13.70 4.19 2.43
CA GLU A 85 14.64 5.29 2.54
C GLU A 85 14.67 5.86 3.91
#